data_3435f149a3333f375365a9c0c7a2007e
#
_entry.id   3435f149a3333f375365a9c0c7a2007e
#
_cell.length_a   1.000
_cell.length_b   1.000
_cell.length_c   1.000
_cell.angle_alpha   90.00
_cell.angle_beta   90.00
_cell.angle_gamma   90.00
#
_symmetry.space_group_name_H-M   'P 1'
#
loop_
_entity.id
_entity.type
_entity.pdbx_description
1 polymer ?
#
loop_
_entity_poly.entity_id
_entity_poly.type
_entity_poly.pdbx_seq_one_letter_code
_entity_poly.pdbx_strand_id
1 'polypeptide(L)'
;MTDYSEIATFPRGAKRPAAIDELAAAIESDGGAALAAYQEPLGAHWQIFALIPSAMLQGTPFQRDLSPGHLKRLGEVMKKLRRFTEPVVVVRADGGYWTPNGNHRRATATRLGAKTIPAIVIAEPEVAYQILALNTEKAHNLKDKALEVIRMYRSRLEQSPRAIEKDFAFEFERAHFITLGILYDRTKRFSGAVYAPLLSRVDGFLAKTLREAAEERE
;
A
#
# COMPACT_ATOMS: atom_id res chain seq x y z
N MET A 1 -24.29 9.98 2.49
CA MET A 1 -23.70 9.13 3.55
C MET A 1 -24.20 7.73 3.27
N THR A 2 -23.33 6.80 2.98
CA THR A 2 -23.71 5.40 2.74
C THR A 2 -24.18 4.81 4.07
N ASP A 3 -25.38 4.23 4.07
CA ASP A 3 -25.88 3.53 5.25
C ASP A 3 -25.16 2.18 5.38
N TYR A 4 -24.39 2.03 6.42
CA TYR A 4 -23.65 0.81 6.70
C TYR A 4 -24.42 -0.19 7.58
N SER A 5 -25.69 0.07 7.89
CA SER A 5 -26.51 -0.82 8.73
C SER A 5 -26.78 -2.19 8.10
N GLU A 6 -26.71 -2.30 6.77
CA GLU A 6 -26.92 -3.56 6.03
C GLU A 6 -25.65 -4.39 5.80
N ILE A 7 -24.48 -3.89 6.17
CA ILE A 7 -23.18 -4.56 5.91
C ILE A 7 -22.97 -5.84 6.75
N ALA A 8 -23.80 -6.06 7.75
CA ALA A 8 -23.66 -7.19 8.66
C ALA A 8 -24.03 -8.57 8.05
N THR A 9 -24.55 -8.63 6.83
CA THR A 9 -24.91 -9.90 6.18
C THR A 9 -23.76 -10.39 5.33
N PHE A 10 -23.18 -11.52 5.71
CA PHE A 10 -22.20 -12.25 4.91
C PHE A 10 -22.81 -12.60 3.54
N PRO A 11 -22.27 -12.11 2.41
CA PRO A 11 -22.82 -12.39 1.09
C PRO A 11 -22.69 -13.89 0.79
N ARG A 12 -23.81 -14.59 0.79
CA ARG A 12 -23.85 -16.02 0.46
C ARG A 12 -24.33 -16.19 -0.99
N GLY A 13 -23.61 -17.01 -1.75
CA GLY A 13 -24.08 -17.47 -3.07
C GLY A 13 -23.79 -16.53 -4.24
N ALA A 14 -23.01 -15.50 -4.07
CA ALA A 14 -22.53 -14.73 -5.21
C ALA A 14 -21.63 -15.59 -6.12
N LYS A 15 -21.90 -15.56 -7.43
CA LYS A 15 -21.07 -16.27 -8.42
C LYS A 15 -19.69 -15.61 -8.46
N ARG A 16 -18.67 -16.41 -8.23
CA ARG A 16 -17.28 -15.95 -8.30
C ARG A 16 -16.93 -15.54 -9.74
N PRO A 17 -16.37 -14.33 -9.96
CA PRO A 17 -15.92 -13.88 -11.28
C PRO A 17 -14.76 -14.72 -11.82
N ALA A 18 -14.66 -14.89 -13.13
CA ALA A 18 -13.56 -15.62 -13.77
C ALA A 18 -12.18 -15.01 -13.41
N ALA A 19 -12.06 -13.69 -13.29
CA ALA A 19 -10.85 -13.02 -12.88
C ALA A 19 -10.32 -13.47 -11.50
N ILE A 20 -11.22 -13.86 -10.59
CA ILE A 20 -10.82 -14.39 -9.28
C ILE A 20 -10.33 -15.83 -9.39
N ASP A 21 -10.94 -16.64 -10.28
CA ASP A 21 -10.46 -17.98 -10.58
C ASP A 21 -9.08 -17.95 -11.26
N GLU A 22 -8.87 -17.02 -12.19
CA GLU A 22 -7.59 -16.77 -12.85
C GLU A 22 -6.52 -16.33 -11.84
N LEU A 23 -6.86 -15.42 -10.92
CA LEU A 23 -5.96 -14.98 -9.86
C LEU A 23 -5.60 -16.15 -8.92
N ALA A 24 -6.57 -16.98 -8.55
CA ALA A 24 -6.31 -18.18 -7.75
C ALA A 24 -5.36 -19.16 -8.47
N ALA A 25 -5.61 -19.42 -9.74
CA ALA A 25 -4.75 -20.27 -10.58
C ALA A 25 -3.33 -19.68 -10.71
N ALA A 26 -3.20 -18.35 -10.84
CA ALA A 26 -1.91 -17.68 -10.86
C ALA A 26 -1.16 -17.85 -9.53
N ILE A 27 -1.84 -17.75 -8.38
CA ILE A 27 -1.25 -17.98 -7.05
C ILE A 27 -0.68 -19.42 -6.97
N GLU A 28 -1.44 -20.41 -7.42
CA GLU A 28 -0.98 -21.82 -7.44
C GLU A 28 0.21 -22.00 -8.39
N SER A 29 0.18 -21.39 -9.57
CA SER A 29 1.29 -21.42 -10.54
C SER A 29 2.56 -20.78 -10.02
N ASP A 30 2.42 -19.74 -9.20
CA ASP A 30 3.54 -19.05 -8.53
C ASP A 30 4.11 -19.87 -7.34
N GLY A 31 3.57 -21.06 -7.07
CA GLY A 31 3.97 -21.96 -5.98
C GLY A 31 3.36 -21.62 -4.63
N GLY A 32 2.29 -20.81 -4.61
CA GLY A 32 1.49 -20.52 -3.45
C GLY A 32 0.32 -21.48 -3.28
N ALA A 33 -0.63 -21.13 -2.40
CA ALA A 33 -1.88 -21.85 -2.22
C ALA A 33 -3.03 -20.88 -1.97
N ALA A 34 -4.04 -20.91 -2.84
CA ALA A 34 -5.28 -20.15 -2.67
C ALA A 34 -6.21 -20.95 -1.73
N LEU A 35 -6.37 -20.49 -0.49
CA LEU A 35 -7.11 -21.21 0.55
C LEU A 35 -8.61 -20.92 0.54
N ALA A 36 -9.01 -19.68 0.28
CA ALA A 36 -10.40 -19.26 0.21
C ALA A 36 -10.56 -18.01 -0.64
N ALA A 37 -11.57 -17.97 -1.49
CA ALA A 37 -12.05 -16.75 -2.14
C ALA A 37 -13.36 -16.34 -1.47
N TYR A 38 -13.48 -15.07 -1.12
CA TYR A 38 -14.64 -14.53 -0.40
C TYR A 38 -14.87 -13.07 -0.79
N GLN A 39 -16.07 -12.59 -0.52
CA GLN A 39 -16.37 -11.16 -0.60
C GLN A 39 -16.21 -10.53 0.77
N GLU A 40 -15.48 -9.42 0.83
CA GLU A 40 -15.39 -8.64 2.06
C GLU A 40 -16.73 -7.91 2.31
N PRO A 41 -17.10 -7.66 3.60
CA PRO A 41 -18.47 -7.23 3.92
C PRO A 41 -18.76 -5.75 3.65
N LEU A 42 -17.77 -4.90 3.42
CA LEU A 42 -17.98 -3.45 3.30
C LEU A 42 -18.43 -3.04 1.89
N GLY A 43 -17.75 -3.54 0.86
CA GLY A 43 -18.03 -3.22 -0.54
C GLY A 43 -18.35 -4.44 -1.40
N ALA A 44 -18.39 -5.64 -0.79
CA ALA A 44 -18.56 -6.92 -1.48
C ALA A 44 -17.48 -7.18 -2.56
N HIS A 45 -16.28 -6.59 -2.39
CA HIS A 45 -15.15 -6.85 -3.27
C HIS A 45 -14.59 -8.25 -3.00
N TRP A 46 -14.22 -8.96 -4.09
CA TRP A 46 -13.61 -10.27 -3.97
C TRP A 46 -12.16 -10.20 -3.51
N GLN A 47 -11.83 -11.05 -2.55
CA GLN A 47 -10.47 -11.21 -2.02
C GLN A 47 -10.14 -12.70 -1.93
N ILE A 48 -8.84 -13.03 -1.99
CA ILE A 48 -8.34 -14.40 -1.79
C ILE A 48 -7.47 -14.45 -0.55
N PHE A 49 -7.83 -15.29 0.41
CA PHE A 49 -6.92 -15.67 1.47
C PHE A 49 -5.99 -16.76 0.96
N ALA A 50 -4.68 -16.54 1.03
CA ALA A 50 -3.69 -17.40 0.41
C ALA A 50 -2.41 -17.54 1.25
N LEU A 51 -1.62 -18.58 0.95
CA LEU A 51 -0.22 -18.69 1.34
C LEU A 51 0.63 -18.33 0.13
N ILE A 52 1.40 -17.24 0.23
CA ILE A 52 2.23 -16.75 -0.88
C ILE A 52 3.70 -17.07 -0.58
N PRO A 53 4.48 -17.60 -1.55
CA PRO A 53 5.91 -17.81 -1.37
C PRO A 53 6.62 -16.53 -0.98
N SER A 54 7.44 -16.57 0.07
CA SER A 54 8.13 -15.39 0.58
C SER A 54 9.09 -14.78 -0.45
N ALA A 55 9.59 -15.59 -1.39
CA ALA A 55 10.44 -15.14 -2.48
C ALA A 55 9.70 -14.29 -3.53
N MET A 56 8.38 -14.46 -3.67
CA MET A 56 7.54 -13.71 -4.60
C MET A 56 7.01 -12.41 -3.98
N LEU A 57 7.20 -12.21 -2.66
CA LEU A 57 6.69 -11.05 -1.94
C LEU A 57 7.75 -9.94 -1.85
N GLN A 58 7.38 -8.74 -2.22
CA GLN A 58 8.22 -7.55 -2.09
C GLN A 58 7.43 -6.36 -1.50
N GLY A 59 8.14 -5.36 -0.97
CA GLY A 59 7.51 -4.08 -0.64
C GLY A 59 7.11 -3.34 -1.89
N THR A 60 6.14 -2.44 -1.80
CA THR A 60 5.80 -1.57 -2.92
C THR A 60 6.97 -0.62 -3.21
N PRO A 61 7.25 -0.29 -4.49
CA PRO A 61 8.40 0.56 -4.87
C PRO A 61 8.40 1.95 -4.20
N PHE A 62 7.22 2.46 -3.89
CA PHE A 62 7.00 3.79 -3.33
C PHE A 62 6.84 3.81 -1.80
N GLN A 63 6.90 2.64 -1.15
CA GLN A 63 6.81 2.52 0.30
C GLN A 63 8.12 2.98 0.97
N ARG A 64 8.02 3.46 2.22
CA ARG A 64 9.17 3.82 3.04
C ARG A 64 10.08 2.63 3.33
N ASP A 65 11.34 2.93 3.63
CA ASP A 65 12.32 1.94 4.01
C ASP A 65 11.97 1.23 5.32
N LEU A 66 12.39 -0.02 5.42
CA LEU A 66 12.15 -0.83 6.61
C LEU A 66 13.00 -0.32 7.79
N SER A 67 12.37 -0.05 8.92
CA SER A 67 13.06 0.34 10.16
C SER A 67 13.79 -0.87 10.79
N PRO A 68 15.13 -0.84 10.90
CA PRO A 68 15.89 -1.94 11.50
C PRO A 68 15.47 -2.25 12.94
N GLY A 69 15.21 -1.21 13.73
CA GLY A 69 14.77 -1.36 15.13
C GLY A 69 13.39 -2.01 15.25
N HIS A 70 12.46 -1.66 14.34
CA HIS A 70 11.13 -2.28 14.30
C HIS A 70 11.22 -3.75 13.86
N LEU A 71 12.03 -4.07 12.84
CA LEU A 71 12.27 -5.45 12.40
C LEU A 71 12.82 -6.33 13.53
N LYS A 72 13.79 -5.81 14.31
CA LYS A 72 14.37 -6.55 15.44
C LYS A 72 13.30 -6.88 16.49
N ARG A 73 12.55 -5.85 16.95
CA ARG A 73 11.49 -6.06 17.97
C ARG A 73 10.41 -7.02 17.48
N LEU A 74 9.94 -6.84 16.26
CA LEU A 74 8.92 -7.72 15.67
C LEU A 74 9.44 -9.17 15.55
N GLY A 75 10.72 -9.34 15.17
CA GLY A 75 11.36 -10.65 15.11
C GLY A 75 11.41 -11.36 16.46
N GLU A 76 11.72 -10.65 17.54
CA GLU A 76 11.69 -11.20 18.91
C GLU A 76 10.29 -11.65 19.31
N VAL A 77 9.27 -10.83 19.01
CA VAL A 77 7.86 -11.16 19.29
C VAL A 77 7.41 -12.37 18.49
N MET A 78 7.67 -12.41 17.17
CA MET A 78 7.27 -13.52 16.30
C MET A 78 7.94 -14.84 16.73
N LYS A 79 9.24 -14.82 17.10
CA LYS A 79 9.95 -15.98 17.64
C LYS A 79 9.32 -16.50 18.93
N LYS A 80 8.94 -15.58 19.83
CA LYS A 80 8.33 -15.92 21.12
C LYS A 80 6.92 -16.51 20.94
N LEU A 81 6.10 -15.91 20.07
CA LEU A 81 4.73 -16.37 19.82
C LEU A 81 4.69 -17.66 18.99
N ARG A 82 5.72 -17.92 18.17
CA ARG A 82 5.77 -19.02 17.18
C ARG A 82 4.51 -19.06 16.31
N ARG A 83 3.95 -17.89 15.97
CA ARG A 83 2.67 -17.78 15.30
C ARG A 83 2.64 -16.54 14.42
N PHE A 84 2.11 -16.67 13.22
CA PHE A 84 1.80 -15.56 12.31
C PHE A 84 0.33 -15.18 12.56
N THR A 85 0.08 -14.08 13.24
CA THR A 85 -1.25 -13.71 13.75
C THR A 85 -2.05 -12.83 12.81
N GLU A 86 -1.38 -12.11 11.92
CA GLU A 86 -2.02 -11.13 11.02
C GLU A 86 -1.54 -11.32 9.58
N PRO A 87 -2.41 -11.70 8.65
CA PRO A 87 -2.05 -11.79 7.22
C PRO A 87 -1.50 -10.46 6.70
N VAL A 88 -0.58 -10.52 5.74
CA VAL A 88 -0.20 -9.33 4.98
C VAL A 88 -1.25 -9.06 3.91
N VAL A 89 -1.42 -7.79 3.50
CA VAL A 89 -2.25 -7.47 2.34
C VAL A 89 -1.34 -7.33 1.12
N VAL A 90 -1.71 -7.98 0.02
CA VAL A 90 -0.90 -8.00 -1.20
C VAL A 90 -1.76 -7.77 -2.43
N VAL A 91 -1.13 -7.24 -3.47
CA VAL A 91 -1.65 -7.19 -4.83
C VAL A 91 -0.66 -7.88 -5.78
N ARG A 92 -1.13 -8.53 -6.83
CA ARG A 92 -0.26 -9.13 -7.84
C ARG A 92 0.23 -8.04 -8.79
N ALA A 93 1.56 -7.86 -8.90
CA ALA A 93 2.20 -6.86 -9.75
C ALA A 93 3.63 -7.28 -10.10
N ASP A 94 4.12 -6.87 -11.26
CA ASP A 94 5.51 -7.05 -11.70
C ASP A 94 6.02 -8.50 -11.63
N GLY A 95 5.17 -9.48 -11.95
CA GLY A 95 5.52 -10.89 -11.89
C GLY A 95 5.68 -11.47 -10.48
N GLY A 96 5.21 -10.74 -9.46
CA GLY A 96 5.22 -11.14 -8.06
C GLY A 96 4.07 -10.51 -7.28
N TYR A 97 4.30 -10.18 -6.01
CA TYR A 97 3.28 -9.59 -5.15
C TYR A 97 3.84 -8.41 -4.37
N TRP A 98 3.24 -7.24 -4.55
CA TRP A 98 3.51 -6.08 -3.71
C TRP A 98 2.77 -6.19 -2.39
N THR A 99 3.41 -5.73 -1.30
CA THR A 99 2.88 -5.76 0.06
C THR A 99 2.62 -4.34 0.57
N PRO A 100 1.53 -3.68 0.18
CA PRO A 100 1.21 -2.32 0.65
C PRO A 100 0.94 -2.28 2.16
N ASN A 101 0.46 -3.37 2.77
CA ASN A 101 0.31 -3.47 4.21
C ASN A 101 0.97 -4.74 4.75
N GLY A 102 1.80 -4.57 5.78
CA GLY A 102 2.49 -5.66 6.46
C GLY A 102 3.92 -5.90 5.99
N ASN A 103 4.56 -4.96 5.27
CA ASN A 103 5.92 -5.11 4.75
C ASN A 103 6.95 -5.44 5.85
N HIS A 104 6.85 -4.86 7.06
CA HIS A 104 7.70 -5.25 8.19
C HIS A 104 7.44 -6.69 8.63
N ARG A 105 6.17 -7.14 8.67
CA ARG A 105 5.82 -8.54 8.98
C ARG A 105 6.39 -9.50 7.94
N ARG A 106 6.21 -9.19 6.65
CA ARG A 106 6.78 -9.93 5.54
C ARG A 106 8.30 -10.06 5.67
N ALA A 107 9.00 -8.93 5.78
CA ALA A 107 10.45 -8.92 5.87
C ALA A 107 10.97 -9.68 7.10
N THR A 108 10.28 -9.55 8.25
CA THR A 108 10.62 -10.27 9.47
C THR A 108 10.42 -11.77 9.31
N ALA A 109 9.27 -12.21 8.78
CA ALA A 109 8.99 -13.64 8.55
C ALA A 109 10.00 -14.27 7.59
N THR A 110 10.33 -13.59 6.49
CA THR A 110 11.37 -14.04 5.54
C THR A 110 12.74 -14.19 6.24
N ARG A 111 13.13 -13.23 7.08
CA ARG A 111 14.38 -13.31 7.87
C ARG A 111 14.37 -14.46 8.89
N LEU A 112 13.23 -14.87 9.36
CA LEU A 112 13.04 -16.02 10.25
C LEU A 112 12.98 -17.36 9.49
N GLY A 113 13.10 -17.34 8.16
CA GLY A 113 13.13 -18.53 7.31
C GLY A 113 11.75 -19.01 6.86
N ALA A 114 10.69 -18.21 7.01
CA ALA A 114 9.38 -18.56 6.48
C ALA A 114 9.43 -18.72 4.96
N LYS A 115 8.98 -19.87 4.45
CA LYS A 115 8.92 -20.16 3.02
C LYS A 115 7.68 -19.60 2.36
N THR A 116 6.59 -19.53 3.11
CA THR A 116 5.31 -18.94 2.70
C THR A 116 4.81 -17.99 3.77
N ILE A 117 4.01 -17.01 3.38
CA ILE A 117 3.44 -16.00 4.26
C ILE A 117 1.92 -15.92 4.01
N PRO A 118 1.08 -15.98 5.07
CA PRO A 118 -0.35 -15.78 4.95
C PRO A 118 -0.67 -14.38 4.43
N ALA A 119 -1.48 -14.30 3.40
CA ALA A 119 -1.82 -13.04 2.75
C ALA A 119 -3.31 -12.95 2.41
N ILE A 120 -3.83 -11.72 2.40
CA ILE A 120 -5.07 -11.37 1.73
C ILE A 120 -4.67 -10.77 0.39
N VAL A 121 -5.02 -11.45 -0.70
CA VAL A 121 -4.72 -11.02 -2.06
C VAL A 121 -5.91 -10.24 -2.59
N ILE A 122 -5.68 -8.98 -2.96
CA ILE A 122 -6.66 -8.08 -3.58
C ILE A 122 -6.48 -8.15 -5.09
N ALA A 123 -7.59 -8.25 -5.83
CA ALA A 123 -7.56 -8.47 -7.26
C ALA A 123 -7.16 -7.21 -8.05
N GLU A 124 -7.46 -6.03 -7.51
CA GLU A 124 -7.24 -4.74 -8.15
C GLU A 124 -5.89 -4.13 -7.73
N PRO A 125 -4.85 -4.13 -8.60
CA PRO A 125 -3.51 -3.62 -8.23
C PRO A 125 -3.49 -2.15 -7.79
N GLU A 126 -4.39 -1.33 -8.33
CA GLU A 126 -4.52 0.10 -8.02
C GLU A 126 -4.85 0.36 -6.55
N VAL A 127 -5.52 -0.58 -5.88
CA VAL A 127 -5.87 -0.51 -4.46
C VAL A 127 -4.63 -0.46 -3.57
N ALA A 128 -3.45 -0.92 -4.07
CA ALA A 128 -2.20 -0.81 -3.34
C ALA A 128 -1.88 0.62 -2.90
N TYR A 129 -2.15 1.61 -3.74
CA TYR A 129 -1.93 3.03 -3.44
C TYR A 129 -2.88 3.53 -2.34
N GLN A 130 -4.15 3.12 -2.40
CA GLN A 130 -5.16 3.49 -1.41
C GLN A 130 -4.86 2.87 -0.04
N ILE A 131 -4.46 1.59 -0.02
CA ILE A 131 -4.06 0.91 1.22
C ILE A 131 -2.83 1.58 1.83
N LEU A 132 -1.88 2.01 1.00
CA LEU A 132 -0.71 2.70 1.49
C LEU A 132 -1.08 4.09 2.06
N ALA A 133 -1.96 4.83 1.40
CA ALA A 133 -2.49 6.10 1.92
C ALA A 133 -3.12 5.94 3.31
N LEU A 134 -3.92 4.89 3.53
CA LEU A 134 -4.48 4.56 4.86
C LEU A 134 -3.40 4.22 5.90
N ASN A 135 -2.24 3.70 5.48
CA ASN A 135 -1.14 3.37 6.38
C ASN A 135 -0.23 4.57 6.69
N THR A 136 -0.28 5.64 5.89
CA THR A 136 0.51 6.86 6.14
C THR A 136 0.09 7.58 7.42
N GLU A 137 -1.14 7.40 7.90
CA GLU A 137 -1.58 7.88 9.22
C GLU A 137 -0.68 7.39 10.37
N LYS A 138 0.00 6.24 10.20
CA LYS A 138 0.95 5.67 11.17
C LYS A 138 2.39 6.15 10.96
N ALA A 139 2.65 7.06 10.01
CA ALA A 139 3.97 7.64 9.83
C ALA A 139 4.33 8.52 11.05
N HIS A 140 5.40 8.17 11.75
CA HIS A 140 5.76 8.80 13.02
C HIS A 140 6.35 10.20 12.87
N ASN A 141 6.69 10.64 11.63
CA ASN A 141 7.19 11.98 11.38
C ASN A 141 6.83 12.49 9.98
N LEU A 142 6.82 13.82 9.87
CA LEU A 142 6.47 14.55 8.65
C LEU A 142 7.35 14.19 7.45
N LYS A 143 8.66 13.99 7.68
CA LYS A 143 9.61 13.68 6.62
C LYS A 143 9.33 12.33 5.96
N ASP A 144 9.10 11.28 6.77
CA ASP A 144 8.82 9.94 6.25
C ASP A 144 7.53 9.93 5.44
N LYS A 145 6.51 10.66 5.92
CA LYS A 145 5.24 10.82 5.23
C LYS A 145 5.39 11.53 3.88
N ALA A 146 6.07 12.66 3.87
CA ALA A 146 6.29 13.44 2.65
C ALA A 146 7.12 12.65 1.61
N LEU A 147 8.15 11.90 2.06
CA LEU A 147 8.95 11.05 1.17
C LEU A 147 8.15 9.87 0.61
N GLU A 148 7.23 9.29 1.37
CA GLU A 148 6.33 8.25 0.88
C GLU A 148 5.36 8.80 -0.17
N VAL A 149 4.76 9.96 0.10
CA VAL A 149 3.84 10.62 -0.82
C VAL A 149 4.53 10.99 -2.13
N ILE A 150 5.74 11.56 -2.11
CA ILE A 150 6.42 11.92 -3.37
C ILE A 150 6.81 10.69 -4.19
N ARG A 151 7.15 9.57 -3.56
CA ARG A 151 7.40 8.30 -4.28
C ARG A 151 6.12 7.80 -4.96
N MET A 152 4.98 7.82 -4.25
CA MET A 152 3.67 7.49 -4.84
C MET A 152 3.33 8.41 -6.00
N TYR A 153 3.51 9.72 -5.83
CA TYR A 153 3.26 10.72 -6.85
C TYR A 153 4.06 10.44 -8.14
N ARG A 154 5.37 10.17 -8.01
CA ARG A 154 6.22 9.84 -9.15
C ARG A 154 5.80 8.53 -9.84
N SER A 155 5.43 7.51 -9.07
CA SER A 155 4.92 6.26 -9.63
C SER A 155 3.61 6.47 -10.41
N ARG A 156 2.69 7.30 -9.89
CA ARG A 156 1.47 7.68 -10.62
C ARG A 156 1.77 8.51 -11.86
N LEU A 157 2.73 9.43 -11.79
CA LEU A 157 3.18 10.23 -12.92
C LEU A 157 3.72 9.35 -14.06
N GLU A 158 4.49 8.30 -13.74
CA GLU A 158 5.00 7.34 -14.73
C GLU A 158 3.88 6.51 -15.38
N GLN A 159 2.92 6.02 -14.56
CA GLN A 159 1.84 5.17 -15.04
C GLN A 159 0.73 5.93 -15.78
N SER A 160 0.41 7.14 -15.32
CA SER A 160 -0.75 7.90 -15.79
C SER A 160 -0.48 9.41 -15.91
N PRO A 161 0.49 9.84 -16.75
CA PRO A 161 0.95 11.23 -16.81
C PRO A 161 -0.12 12.25 -17.23
N ARG A 162 -1.21 11.77 -17.87
CA ARG A 162 -2.34 12.60 -18.33
C ARG A 162 -3.50 12.67 -17.33
N ALA A 163 -3.48 11.85 -16.27
CA ALA A 163 -4.50 11.90 -15.24
C ALA A 163 -4.39 13.21 -14.44
N ILE A 164 -5.50 13.67 -13.88
CA ILE A 164 -5.55 14.94 -13.14
C ILE A 164 -5.03 14.72 -11.71
N GLU A 165 -4.11 15.58 -11.25
CA GLU A 165 -3.53 15.46 -9.91
C GLU A 165 -4.60 15.41 -8.80
N LYS A 166 -5.62 16.24 -8.90
CA LYS A 166 -6.70 16.34 -7.93
C LYS A 166 -7.47 15.03 -7.74
N ASP A 167 -7.53 14.17 -8.74
CA ASP A 167 -8.24 12.89 -8.66
C ASP A 167 -7.55 11.91 -7.71
N PHE A 168 -6.25 12.13 -7.44
CA PHE A 168 -5.45 11.35 -6.49
C PHE A 168 -5.36 11.98 -5.08
N ALA A 169 -6.23 12.96 -4.77
CA ALA A 169 -6.21 13.65 -3.48
C ALA A 169 -6.31 12.69 -2.28
N PHE A 170 -7.06 11.60 -2.42
CA PHE A 170 -7.15 10.57 -1.38
C PHE A 170 -5.81 9.85 -1.17
N GLU A 171 -5.10 9.51 -2.24
CA GLU A 171 -3.84 8.77 -2.19
C GLU A 171 -2.70 9.64 -1.64
N PHE A 172 -2.67 10.91 -2.01
CA PHE A 172 -1.64 11.86 -1.57
C PHE A 172 -1.98 12.56 -0.26
N GLU A 173 -3.21 12.42 0.21
CA GLU A 173 -3.78 12.94 1.47
C GLU A 173 -3.79 14.46 1.55
N ARG A 174 -2.64 15.12 1.35
CA ARG A 174 -2.50 16.58 1.36
C ARG A 174 -1.47 17.04 0.34
N ALA A 175 -1.81 18.06 -0.43
CA ALA A 175 -0.95 18.58 -1.48
C ALA A 175 0.46 18.97 -0.99
N HIS A 176 0.56 19.62 0.17
CA HIS A 176 1.84 20.04 0.72
C HIS A 176 2.81 18.90 1.07
N PHE A 177 2.35 17.65 1.17
CA PHE A 177 3.26 16.51 1.31
C PHE A 177 4.03 16.22 0.03
N ILE A 178 3.44 16.51 -1.15
CA ILE A 178 4.15 16.41 -2.44
C ILE A 178 5.28 17.44 -2.46
N THR A 179 4.97 18.70 -2.17
CA THR A 179 5.95 19.82 -2.15
C THR A 179 7.06 19.59 -1.11
N LEU A 180 6.70 19.17 0.11
CA LEU A 180 7.69 18.82 1.13
C LEU A 180 8.52 17.60 0.72
N GLY A 181 7.93 16.63 0.05
CA GLY A 181 8.61 15.44 -0.46
C GLY A 181 9.69 15.80 -1.47
N ILE A 182 9.40 16.68 -2.43
CA ILE A 182 10.37 17.23 -3.39
C ILE A 182 11.54 17.88 -2.66
N LEU A 183 11.24 18.73 -1.66
CA LEU A 183 12.27 19.46 -0.89
C LEU A 183 13.14 18.52 -0.05
N TYR A 184 12.57 17.51 0.60
CA TYR A 184 13.31 16.51 1.37
C TYR A 184 14.18 15.62 0.50
N ASP A 185 13.74 15.31 -0.71
CA ASP A 185 14.50 14.50 -1.66
C ASP A 185 15.71 15.29 -2.21
N ARG A 186 15.54 16.57 -2.53
CA ARG A 186 16.61 17.47 -2.98
C ARG A 186 17.61 17.81 -1.87
N THR A 187 17.10 17.99 -0.63
CA THR A 187 17.92 18.49 0.47
C THR A 187 17.77 17.63 1.73
N LYS A 188 18.71 16.72 1.97
CA LYS A 188 18.67 15.76 3.09
C LYS A 188 18.50 16.40 4.48
N ARG A 189 18.99 17.64 4.66
CA ARG A 189 18.94 18.39 5.94
C ARG A 189 17.80 19.42 5.98
N PHE A 190 16.86 19.37 5.06
CA PHE A 190 15.74 20.29 5.01
C PHE A 190 14.85 20.17 6.27
N SER A 191 14.52 21.32 6.87
CA SER A 191 13.70 21.41 8.10
C SER A 191 12.23 21.66 7.74
N GLY A 192 11.57 20.70 7.07
CA GLY A 192 10.21 20.84 6.56
C GLY A 192 9.16 21.13 7.63
N ALA A 193 9.39 20.73 8.89
CA ALA A 193 8.47 21.01 9.98
C ALA A 193 8.21 22.50 10.20
N VAL A 194 9.19 23.37 9.89
CA VAL A 194 9.06 24.84 9.98
C VAL A 194 8.12 25.37 8.90
N TYR A 195 8.13 24.78 7.72
CA TYR A 195 7.35 25.23 6.55
C TYR A 195 5.98 24.57 6.43
N ALA A 196 5.81 23.39 7.02
CA ALA A 196 4.56 22.62 6.90
C ALA A 196 3.31 23.40 7.31
N PRO A 197 3.29 24.20 8.39
CA PRO A 197 2.08 24.96 8.75
C PRO A 197 1.70 26.01 7.71
N LEU A 198 2.69 26.63 7.05
CA LEU A 198 2.45 27.59 5.98
C LEU A 198 1.99 26.89 4.71
N LEU A 199 2.74 25.89 4.25
CA LEU A 199 2.41 25.13 3.05
C LEU A 199 1.04 24.46 3.14
N SER A 200 0.65 23.96 4.30
CA SER A 200 -0.68 23.36 4.50
C SER A 200 -1.86 24.31 4.27
N ARG A 201 -1.62 25.64 4.29
CA ARG A 201 -2.64 26.68 4.09
C ARG A 201 -2.65 27.21 2.66
N VAL A 202 -1.52 27.14 1.96
CA VAL A 202 -1.38 27.77 0.64
C VAL A 202 -1.24 26.77 -0.50
N ASP A 203 -0.84 25.55 -0.21
CA ASP A 203 -0.65 24.51 -1.20
C ASP A 203 -1.92 23.68 -1.36
N GLY A 204 -2.40 23.54 -2.59
CA GLY A 204 -3.59 22.78 -2.96
C GLY A 204 -3.30 21.77 -4.07
N PHE A 205 -4.20 20.80 -4.23
CA PHE A 205 -4.15 19.91 -5.40
C PHE A 205 -4.52 20.68 -6.67
N LEU A 206 -3.72 20.48 -7.71
CA LEU A 206 -3.87 21.19 -8.98
C LEU A 206 -4.91 20.49 -9.87
N ALA A 207 -5.76 21.28 -10.54
CA ALA A 207 -6.67 20.80 -11.58
C ALA A 207 -5.93 20.73 -12.94
N LYS A 208 -4.74 20.13 -12.93
CA LYS A 208 -3.82 19.95 -14.06
C LYS A 208 -3.45 18.48 -14.17
N THR A 209 -2.94 18.08 -15.33
CA THR A 209 -2.40 16.74 -15.48
C THR A 209 -1.22 16.53 -14.53
N LEU A 210 -0.96 15.28 -14.13
CA LEU A 210 0.18 14.97 -13.25
C LEU A 210 1.50 15.49 -13.81
N ARG A 211 1.67 15.49 -15.15
CA ARG A 211 2.86 16.04 -15.79
C ARG A 211 2.96 17.56 -15.60
N GLU A 212 1.92 18.31 -15.94
CA GLU A 212 1.89 19.77 -15.78
C GLU A 212 1.99 20.18 -14.29
N ALA A 213 1.35 19.42 -13.42
CA ALA A 213 1.42 19.65 -11.98
C ALA A 213 2.83 19.41 -11.42
N ALA A 214 3.53 18.38 -11.91
CA ALA A 214 4.92 18.12 -11.53
C ALA A 214 5.85 19.25 -11.95
N GLU A 215 5.71 19.74 -13.19
CA GLU A 215 6.49 20.89 -13.72
C GLU A 215 6.25 22.16 -12.91
N GLU A 216 5.02 22.40 -12.44
CA GLU A 216 4.69 23.58 -11.62
C GLU A 216 5.21 23.49 -10.17
N ARG A 217 5.32 22.27 -9.63
CA ARG A 217 5.81 22.05 -8.26
C ARG A 217 7.33 22.01 -8.16
N GLU A 218 8.03 21.85 -9.26
CA GLU A 218 9.50 21.78 -9.34
C GLU A 218 10.18 23.16 -9.44
#